data_6e58ab47f4b1927ae7628931089617d1
#
_entry.id   6e58ab47f4b1927ae7628931089617d1
#
_cell.length_a   1.000
_cell.length_b   1.000
_cell.length_c   1.000
_cell.angle_alpha   90.00
_cell.angle_beta   90.00
_cell.angle_gamma   90.00
#
_symmetry.space_group_name_H-M   'P 1'
#
loop_
_entity.id
_entity.type
_entity.pdbx_description
1 polymer ?
#
loop_
_entity_poly.entity_id
_entity_poly.type
_entity_poly.pdbx_seq_one_letter_code
_entity_poly.pdbx_strand_id
1 'polypeptide(L)' 'MSPGKIKKNKEDTKKVSFRLFKEGMKVKEIAEFRELTTGTISNHLLHYVQTGDIKLQEL' A
#
# COMPACT_ATOMS: atom_id res chain seq x y z
N MET A 1 18.38 4.58 -16.13
CA MET A 1 17.83 4.71 -14.97
C MET A 1 16.38 4.96 -14.94
N SER A 2 15.99 5.94 -15.57
CA SER A 2 14.62 6.29 -15.55
C SER A 2 13.71 5.23 -16.08
N PRO A 3 14.06 4.54 -17.12
CA PRO A 3 13.15 3.55 -17.69
C PRO A 3 12.76 2.47 -16.72
N GLY A 4 13.67 2.11 -15.88
CA GLY A 4 13.38 1.04 -14.94
C GLY A 4 12.35 1.43 -13.93
N LYS A 5 12.21 2.70 -13.68
CA LYS A 5 11.26 3.14 -12.67
C LYS A 5 9.83 2.91 -13.07
N ILE A 6 9.57 3.01 -14.37
CA ILE A 6 8.21 2.89 -14.83
C ILE A 6 7.63 1.54 -14.53
N LYS A 7 8.42 0.52 -14.71
CA LYS A 7 7.93 -0.82 -14.45
C LYS A 7 7.67 -1.05 -12.98
N LYS A 8 8.51 -0.48 -12.16
CA LYS A 8 8.37 -0.69 -10.74
C LYS A 8 7.14 -0.03 -10.19
N ASN A 9 6.59 0.92 -10.91
CA ASN A 9 5.45 1.63 -10.40
C ASN A 9 4.32 0.72 -9.99
N LYS A 10 4.08 -0.34 -10.72
CA LYS A 10 2.99 -1.22 -10.38
C LYS A 10 3.21 -1.91 -9.05
N GLU A 11 4.40 -2.41 -8.86
CA GLU A 11 4.70 -3.04 -7.59
C GLU A 11 4.84 -2.00 -6.52
N ASP A 12 5.40 -0.85 -6.89
CA ASP A 12 5.56 0.22 -5.93
C ASP A 12 4.24 0.71 -5.38
N THR A 13 3.18 0.60 -6.17
CA THR A 13 1.88 1.06 -5.73
C THR A 13 1.48 0.37 -4.43
N LYS A 14 1.58 -0.95 -4.39
CA LYS A 14 1.25 -1.66 -3.17
C LYS A 14 2.29 -1.41 -2.10
N LYS A 15 3.53 -1.35 -2.49
CA LYS A 15 4.60 -1.16 -1.54
C LYS A 15 4.50 0.21 -0.86
N VAL A 16 4.12 1.23 -1.59
CA VAL A 16 3.98 2.55 -1.01
C VAL A 16 2.85 2.55 0.02
N SER A 17 1.72 1.93 -0.31
CA SER A 17 0.63 1.84 0.65
C SER A 17 1.08 1.09 1.89
N PHE A 18 1.80 0.01 1.72
CA PHE A 18 2.29 -0.78 2.83
C PHE A 18 3.23 0.05 3.70
N ARG A 19 4.14 0.78 3.06
CA ARG A 19 5.09 1.60 3.79
C ARG A 19 4.37 2.65 4.62
N LEU A 20 3.42 3.35 4.01
CA LEU A 20 2.69 4.37 4.73
C LEU A 20 1.91 3.79 5.90
N PHE A 21 1.37 2.60 5.70
CA PHE A 21 0.66 1.94 6.76
C PHE A 21 1.60 1.62 7.93
N LYS A 22 2.80 1.17 7.62
CA LYS A 22 3.77 0.84 8.66
C LYS A 22 4.27 2.09 9.37
N GLU A 23 4.17 3.23 8.72
CA GLU A 23 4.57 4.49 9.34
C GLU A 23 3.49 5.04 10.25
N GLY A 24 2.36 4.38 10.32
CA GLY A 24 1.31 4.80 11.23
C GLY A 24 0.09 5.38 10.57
N MET A 25 0.07 5.46 9.26
CA MET A 25 -1.08 6.00 8.56
C MET A 25 -2.19 4.96 8.48
N LYS A 26 -3.41 5.42 8.59
CA LYS A 26 -4.55 4.54 8.45
C LYS A 26 -4.96 4.43 7.00
N VAL A 27 -5.74 3.40 6.71
CA VAL A 27 -6.18 3.16 5.34
C VAL A 27 -6.81 4.41 4.75
N LYS A 28 -7.67 5.06 5.51
CA LYS A 28 -8.33 6.26 5.04
C LYS A 28 -7.33 7.36 4.73
N GLU A 29 -6.36 7.53 5.60
CA GLU A 29 -5.36 8.57 5.42
C GLU A 29 -4.49 8.29 4.21
N ILE A 30 -4.13 7.04 4.02
CA ILE A 30 -3.33 6.66 2.87
C ILE A 30 -4.10 6.92 1.58
N ALA A 31 -5.38 6.57 1.60
CA ALA A 31 -6.21 6.77 0.42
C ALA A 31 -6.27 8.24 0.04
N GLU A 32 -6.46 9.10 1.02
CA GLU A 32 -6.52 10.52 0.75
C GLU A 32 -5.18 11.05 0.29
N PHE A 33 -4.13 10.60 0.92
CA PHE A 33 -2.79 11.05 0.57
C PHE A 33 -2.44 10.68 -0.86
N ARG A 34 -2.84 9.50 -1.28
CA ARG A 34 -2.52 9.01 -2.61
C ARG A 34 -3.63 9.26 -3.62
N GLU A 35 -4.72 9.88 -3.18
CA GLU A 35 -5.86 10.16 -4.05
C GLU A 35 -6.44 8.87 -4.63
N LEU A 36 -6.53 7.86 -3.79
CA LEU A 36 -7.11 6.58 -4.16
C LEU A 36 -8.29 6.30 -3.24
N THR A 37 -9.03 5.25 -3.54
CA THR A 37 -10.13 4.87 -2.68
C THR A 37 -9.63 3.99 -1.54
N THR A 38 -10.39 3.97 -0.46
CA THR A 38 -10.01 3.11 0.66
C THR A 38 -10.03 1.64 0.24
N GLY A 39 -10.95 1.28 -0.67
CA GLY A 39 -10.98 -0.08 -1.16
C GLY A 39 -9.70 -0.48 -1.85
N THR A 40 -9.15 0.43 -2.64
CA THR A 40 -7.89 0.17 -3.31
C THR A 40 -6.76 -0.04 -2.31
N ILE A 41 -6.71 0.84 -1.30
CA ILE A 41 -5.67 0.73 -0.29
C ILE A 41 -5.84 -0.57 0.49
N SER A 42 -7.06 -0.90 0.85
CA SER A 42 -7.31 -2.14 1.58
C SER A 42 -6.84 -3.34 0.78
N ASN A 43 -7.09 -3.35 -0.52
CA ASN A 43 -6.63 -4.44 -1.36
C ASN A 43 -5.11 -4.54 -1.36
N HIS A 44 -4.44 -3.40 -1.41
CA HIS A 44 -2.98 -3.40 -1.37
C HIS A 44 -2.48 -4.02 -0.07
N LEU A 45 -3.07 -3.60 1.02
CA LEU A 45 -2.61 -4.09 2.32
C LEU A 45 -3.00 -5.54 2.54
N LEU A 46 -4.14 -5.94 2.00
CA LEU A 46 -4.58 -7.32 2.14
C LEU A 46 -3.57 -8.27 1.51
N HIS A 47 -2.97 -7.84 0.42
CA HIS A 47 -1.91 -8.63 -0.19
C HIS A 47 -0.81 -8.95 0.82
N TYR A 48 -0.44 -7.95 1.61
CA TYR A 48 0.62 -8.14 2.60
C TYR A 48 0.13 -8.91 3.82
N VAL A 49 -1.15 -8.89 4.08
CA VAL A 49 -1.69 -9.74 5.12
C VAL A 49 -1.54 -11.21 4.71
N GLN A 50 -1.79 -11.48 3.44
CA GLN A 50 -1.67 -12.86 2.95
C GLN A 50 -0.23 -13.34 2.95
N THR A 51 0.71 -12.44 2.75
CA THR A 51 2.12 -12.82 2.79
C THR A 51 2.66 -12.89 4.20
N GLY A 52 1.90 -12.38 5.17
CA GLY A 52 2.34 -12.41 6.55
C GLY A 52 3.05 -11.15 7.01
N ASP A 53 3.19 -10.17 6.14
CA ASP A 53 3.88 -8.94 6.50
C ASP A 53 3.03 -8.03 7.37
N ILE A 54 1.71 -8.17 7.28
CA ILE A 54 0.80 -7.39 8.10
C ILE A 54 -0.14 -8.37 8.79
N LYS A 55 -0.39 -8.15 10.06
CA LYS A 55 -1.34 -8.98 10.76
C LYS A 55 -2.75 -8.47 10.47
N LEU A 56 -3.66 -9.40 10.30
CA LEU A 56 -5.03 -9.02 10.02
C LEU A 56 -5.58 -8.09 11.08
N GLN A 57 -5.14 -8.26 12.29
CA GLN A 57 -5.61 -7.43 13.39
C GLN A 57 -5.23 -5.97 13.21
N GLU A 58 -4.19 -5.69 12.46
CA GLU A 58 -3.75 -4.32 12.27
C GLU A 58 -4.61 -3.56 11.30
N LEU A 59 -5.40 -4.24 10.51
CA LEU A 59 -6.30 -3.58 9.61
C LEU A 59 -7.59 -3.23 10.32
#